data_d1a7dcabbcfa30892d28cefea8eb79da
#
_entry.id   d1a7dcabbcfa30892d28cefea8eb79da
#
_cell.length_a   1.000
_cell.length_b   1.000
_cell.length_c   1.000
_cell.angle_alpha   90.00
_cell.angle_beta   90.00
_cell.angle_gamma   90.00
#
_symmetry.space_group_name_H-M   'P 1'
#
loop_
_entity.id
_entity.type
_entity.pdbx_description
1 polymer ?
#
loop_
_entity_poly.entity_id
_entity_poly.type
_entity_poly.pdbx_seq_one_letter_code
_entity_poly.pdbx_strand_id
1 'polypeptide(L)'
;MKSLATIADKIAIVRSIRHNQGNHGAGNHYMITGAPPRIPVGCGAFVSFHPSMGSVAAHERGASGGLPAYFSMPSMTRSGGPNFLGAKYAPFVVPDNPNSSSFRVRDVAPPRGVADVRVDRRRGLRDRLDHFKRFAEESAGDPALALDEYYDQGYELMSSRQAQRAFDVSQEDDRVRDRYGRTSFGQRCLLARRLVEAGVPFVTLNEGGWDHHVSLFDGFEKRMPSFESSIAALIQDLDQRGLLDSTLVL
;
A
#
# COMPACT_ATOMS: atom_id res chain seq x y z
N MET A 1 -26.65 4.06 -0.44
CA MET A 1 -25.60 3.19 -0.99
C MET A 1 -26.11 2.43 -2.21
N LYS A 2 -26.26 3.16 -3.33
CA LYS A 2 -26.83 2.56 -4.57
C LYS A 2 -25.80 1.71 -5.33
N SER A 3 -24.54 2.17 -5.35
CA SER A 3 -23.48 1.48 -6.09
C SER A 3 -23.06 0.16 -5.40
N LEU A 4 -22.95 0.14 -4.07
CA LEU A 4 -22.67 -1.10 -3.33
C LEU A 4 -23.83 -2.12 -3.44
N ALA A 5 -25.06 -1.65 -3.57
CA ALA A 5 -26.20 -2.56 -3.77
C ALA A 5 -26.10 -3.35 -5.08
N THR A 6 -25.44 -2.82 -6.12
CA THR A 6 -25.26 -3.52 -7.40
C THR A 6 -24.25 -4.66 -7.36
N ILE A 7 -23.48 -4.77 -6.28
CA ILE A 7 -22.46 -5.82 -6.06
C ILE A 7 -22.71 -6.60 -4.77
N ALA A 8 -23.95 -6.59 -4.27
CA ALA A 8 -24.28 -7.22 -2.99
C ALA A 8 -24.03 -8.74 -3.00
N ASP A 9 -24.12 -9.38 -4.17
CA ASP A 9 -23.78 -10.78 -4.41
C ASP A 9 -22.28 -11.11 -4.24
N LYS A 10 -21.42 -10.09 -4.25
CA LYS A 10 -19.96 -10.19 -4.12
C LYS A 10 -19.44 -9.76 -2.73
N ILE A 11 -20.34 -9.41 -1.82
CA ILE A 11 -19.99 -8.85 -0.50
C ILE A 11 -20.49 -9.78 0.60
N ALA A 12 -19.61 -10.10 1.55
CA ALA A 12 -19.97 -10.73 2.81
C ALA A 12 -19.90 -9.70 3.95
N ILE A 13 -20.96 -9.58 4.75
CA ILE A 13 -21.03 -8.66 5.89
C ILE A 13 -20.75 -9.41 7.18
N VAL A 14 -19.59 -9.17 7.80
CA VAL A 14 -19.22 -9.75 9.08
C VAL A 14 -19.64 -8.80 10.21
N ARG A 15 -20.72 -9.13 10.92
CA ARG A 15 -21.32 -8.28 11.98
C ARG A 15 -20.79 -8.57 13.39
N SER A 16 -19.98 -9.59 13.56
CA SER A 16 -19.49 -10.06 14.86
C SER A 16 -18.14 -9.46 15.28
N ILE A 17 -17.50 -8.67 14.43
CA ILE A 17 -16.20 -8.04 14.74
C ILE A 17 -16.42 -6.98 15.83
N ARG A 18 -15.72 -7.16 16.95
CA ARG A 18 -15.72 -6.20 18.06
C ARG A 18 -14.40 -6.26 18.82
N HIS A 19 -14.04 -5.18 19.47
CA HIS A 19 -12.92 -5.09 20.39
C HIS A 19 -13.25 -4.15 21.55
N ASN A 20 -12.44 -4.18 22.59
CA ASN A 20 -12.61 -3.39 23.82
C ASN A 20 -11.76 -2.10 23.84
N GLN A 21 -11.23 -1.66 22.69
CA GLN A 21 -10.38 -0.48 22.60
C GLN A 21 -11.23 0.75 22.29
N GLY A 22 -11.17 1.78 23.14
CA GLY A 22 -12.01 2.98 23.08
C GLY A 22 -11.33 4.21 22.44
N ASN A 23 -10.18 4.06 21.79
CA ASN A 23 -9.49 5.17 21.13
C ASN A 23 -8.82 4.78 19.80
N HIS A 24 -8.51 5.78 18.97
CA HIS A 24 -7.95 5.56 17.62
C HIS A 24 -6.62 4.79 17.60
N GLY A 25 -5.72 5.07 18.54
CA GLY A 25 -4.42 4.40 18.57
C GLY A 25 -4.54 2.92 18.84
N ALA A 26 -5.25 2.58 19.91
CA ALA A 26 -5.45 1.20 20.35
C ALA A 26 -6.38 0.42 19.42
N GLY A 27 -7.49 1.02 18.98
CA GLY A 27 -8.44 0.40 18.07
C GLY A 27 -7.83 0.10 16.71
N ASN A 28 -7.10 1.06 16.15
CA ASN A 28 -6.40 0.84 14.89
C ASN A 28 -5.33 -0.26 15.00
N HIS A 29 -4.55 -0.26 16.10
CA HIS A 29 -3.59 -1.34 16.36
C HIS A 29 -4.27 -2.70 16.34
N TYR A 30 -5.38 -2.83 17.08
CA TYR A 30 -6.11 -4.11 17.15
C TYR A 30 -6.61 -4.56 15.77
N MET A 31 -7.22 -3.65 15.00
CA MET A 31 -7.78 -3.96 13.68
C MET A 31 -6.71 -4.32 12.64
N ILE A 32 -5.55 -3.65 12.67
CA ILE A 32 -4.49 -3.85 11.67
C ILE A 32 -3.57 -5.02 12.00
N THR A 33 -3.46 -5.41 13.29
CA THR A 33 -2.54 -6.47 13.73
C THR A 33 -3.24 -7.73 14.23
N GLY A 34 -4.55 -7.69 14.50
CA GLY A 34 -5.30 -8.77 15.12
C GLY A 34 -5.03 -8.95 16.63
N ALA A 35 -4.20 -8.09 17.24
CA ALA A 35 -3.81 -8.21 18.65
C ALA A 35 -4.02 -6.89 19.41
N PRO A 36 -4.41 -6.95 20.70
CA PRO A 36 -4.52 -5.75 21.52
C PRO A 36 -3.13 -5.14 21.76
N PRO A 37 -3.03 -3.81 21.99
CA PRO A 37 -1.80 -3.20 22.44
C PRO A 37 -1.35 -3.81 23.78
N ARG A 38 -0.04 -3.98 23.96
CA ARG A 38 0.55 -4.56 25.18
C ARG A 38 0.48 -3.64 26.40
N ILE A 39 0.36 -2.34 26.16
CA ILE A 39 0.24 -1.31 27.21
C ILE A 39 -0.86 -0.34 26.82
N PRO A 40 -1.41 0.46 27.77
CA PRO A 40 -2.36 1.52 27.45
C PRO A 40 -1.78 2.51 26.42
N VAL A 41 -2.59 2.85 25.44
CA VAL A 41 -2.20 3.71 24.31
C VAL A 41 -3.07 4.96 24.31
N GLY A 42 -2.44 6.11 24.19
CA GLY A 42 -3.14 7.39 24.05
C GLY A 42 -3.89 7.51 22.73
N CYS A 43 -4.93 8.36 22.73
CA CYS A 43 -5.70 8.66 21.53
C CYS A 43 -4.78 9.28 20.45
N GLY A 44 -4.85 8.72 19.25
CA GLY A 44 -4.05 9.19 18.13
C GLY A 44 -2.60 8.72 18.11
N ALA A 45 -2.13 7.99 19.13
CA ALA A 45 -0.77 7.51 19.16
C ALA A 45 -0.46 6.54 18.00
N PHE A 46 0.74 6.65 17.46
CA PHE A 46 1.33 5.68 16.56
C PHE A 46 2.08 4.64 17.40
N VAL A 47 1.56 3.44 17.44
CA VAL A 47 2.17 2.34 18.20
C VAL A 47 2.39 1.14 17.31
N SER A 48 3.43 0.37 17.62
CA SER A 48 3.76 -0.84 16.88
C SER A 48 4.26 -1.88 17.89
N PHE A 49 3.36 -2.74 18.37
CA PHE A 49 3.70 -3.87 19.25
C PHE A 49 3.75 -5.20 18.49
N HIS A 50 3.04 -5.24 17.37
CA HIS A 50 2.91 -6.41 16.51
C HIS A 50 3.01 -5.98 15.04
N PRO A 51 3.46 -6.84 14.14
CA PRO A 51 3.45 -6.54 12.72
C PRO A 51 2.01 -6.40 12.21
N SER A 52 1.82 -5.53 11.23
CA SER A 52 0.55 -5.40 10.52
C SER A 52 0.26 -6.63 9.64
N MET A 53 -1.00 -6.86 9.32
CA MET A 53 -1.41 -7.89 8.35
C MET A 53 -0.66 -7.75 7.03
N GLY A 54 -0.45 -6.51 6.55
CA GLY A 54 0.29 -6.26 5.32
C GLY A 54 1.76 -6.66 5.41
N SER A 55 2.40 -6.39 6.56
CA SER A 55 3.78 -6.80 6.78
C SER A 55 3.93 -8.33 6.92
N VAL A 56 2.95 -9.00 7.54
CA VAL A 56 2.90 -10.47 7.58
C VAL A 56 2.72 -11.03 6.18
N ALA A 57 1.79 -10.50 5.39
CA ALA A 57 1.59 -10.91 4.01
C ALA A 57 2.86 -10.70 3.16
N ALA A 58 3.56 -9.59 3.36
CA ALA A 58 4.82 -9.31 2.67
C ALA A 58 5.93 -10.30 3.08
N HIS A 59 5.99 -10.69 4.35
CA HIS A 59 6.93 -11.69 4.84
C HIS A 59 6.68 -13.07 4.23
N GLU A 60 5.42 -13.52 4.24
CA GLU A 60 5.04 -14.86 3.81
C GLU A 60 5.02 -15.04 2.28
N ARG A 61 4.66 -13.96 1.54
CA ARG A 61 4.48 -14.03 0.09
C ARG A 61 5.67 -13.50 -0.70
N GLY A 62 6.46 -12.61 -0.11
CA GLY A 62 7.60 -11.98 -0.76
C GLY A 62 7.21 -10.99 -1.87
N ALA A 63 8.22 -10.35 -2.42
CA ALA A 63 8.10 -9.44 -3.55
C ALA A 63 8.03 -10.22 -4.88
N SER A 64 7.38 -9.67 -5.90
CA SER A 64 7.27 -10.26 -7.23
C SER A 64 7.46 -9.20 -8.31
N GLY A 65 8.14 -9.57 -9.39
CA GLY A 65 8.30 -8.71 -10.57
C GLY A 65 9.04 -7.40 -10.34
N GLY A 66 9.86 -7.30 -9.28
CA GLY A 66 10.53 -6.07 -8.87
C GLY A 66 9.62 -5.06 -8.16
N LEU A 67 8.41 -5.47 -7.77
CA LEU A 67 7.48 -4.68 -6.96
C LEU A 67 7.60 -5.07 -5.49
N PRO A 68 7.65 -4.11 -4.54
CA PRO A 68 7.48 -4.38 -3.13
C PRO A 68 6.22 -5.20 -2.84
N ALA A 69 6.28 -6.08 -1.85
CA ALA A 69 5.16 -6.96 -1.53
C ALA A 69 4.00 -6.25 -0.80
N TYR A 70 4.24 -5.07 -0.25
CA TYR A 70 3.24 -4.30 0.49
C TYR A 70 3.26 -2.83 0.12
N PHE A 71 2.11 -2.29 -0.26
CA PHE A 71 1.91 -0.86 -0.57
C PHE A 71 0.89 -0.22 0.37
N SER A 72 1.14 1.06 0.73
CA SER A 72 0.18 1.85 1.51
C SER A 72 -0.01 3.25 0.90
N MET A 73 -1.23 3.67 0.72
CA MET A 73 -1.61 4.93 0.07
C MET A 73 -2.65 5.71 0.86
N PRO A 74 -2.50 7.01 1.05
CA PRO A 74 -1.37 7.90 0.72
C PRO A 74 -0.25 7.85 1.77
N SER A 75 -0.47 7.18 2.87
CA SER A 75 0.46 7.09 3.99
C SER A 75 0.39 5.71 4.62
N MET A 76 1.38 5.33 5.40
CA MET A 76 1.27 4.14 6.24
C MET A 76 0.18 4.37 7.30
N THR A 77 -0.70 3.37 7.50
CA THR A 77 -1.68 3.42 8.58
C THR A 77 -0.98 3.41 9.93
N ARG A 78 -1.66 3.88 10.97
CA ARG A 78 -1.20 3.64 12.34
C ARG A 78 -1.05 2.14 12.54
N SER A 79 0.04 1.71 13.17
CA SER A 79 0.38 0.29 13.36
C SER A 79 0.54 -0.52 12.05
N GLY A 80 0.66 0.13 10.89
CA GLY A 80 0.81 -0.51 9.58
C GLY A 80 2.21 -1.04 9.28
N GLY A 81 3.14 -0.93 10.23
CA GLY A 81 4.54 -1.31 10.04
C GLY A 81 4.84 -2.78 10.36
N PRO A 82 6.10 -3.20 10.09
CA PRO A 82 6.54 -4.58 10.19
C PRO A 82 6.91 -5.02 11.60
N ASN A 83 7.10 -4.09 12.54
CA ASN A 83 7.58 -4.38 13.89
C ASN A 83 8.81 -5.32 13.90
N PHE A 84 8.74 -6.46 14.62
CA PHE A 84 9.84 -7.41 14.77
C PHE A 84 10.17 -8.22 13.49
N LEU A 85 9.35 -8.14 12.44
CA LEU A 85 9.68 -8.80 11.17
C LEU A 85 10.85 -8.14 10.42
N GLY A 86 11.17 -6.88 10.79
CA GLY A 86 12.23 -6.12 10.15
C GLY A 86 11.73 -5.20 9.04
N ALA A 87 12.51 -4.18 8.79
CA ALA A 87 12.13 -3.02 8.02
C ALA A 87 11.86 -3.34 6.53
N LYS A 88 12.42 -4.39 5.97
CA LYS A 88 12.17 -4.83 4.58
C LYS A 88 10.71 -5.21 4.29
N TYR A 89 9.95 -5.51 5.33
CA TYR A 89 8.51 -5.82 5.21
C TYR A 89 7.60 -4.63 5.52
N ALA A 90 8.19 -3.44 5.64
CA ALA A 90 7.42 -2.20 5.73
C ALA A 90 6.69 -1.90 4.41
N PRO A 91 5.54 -1.19 4.45
CA PRO A 91 4.88 -0.78 3.22
C PRO A 91 5.71 0.23 2.43
N PHE A 92 5.76 0.05 1.12
CA PHE A 92 6.14 1.11 0.22
C PHE A 92 5.01 2.15 0.17
N VAL A 93 5.31 3.38 0.57
CA VAL A 93 4.30 4.43 0.68
C VAL A 93 4.24 5.25 -0.62
N VAL A 94 3.03 5.38 -1.18
CA VAL A 94 2.76 6.23 -2.35
C VAL A 94 1.92 7.42 -1.90
N PRO A 95 2.56 8.57 -1.54
CA PRO A 95 1.85 9.73 -1.01
C PRO A 95 1.14 10.55 -2.08
N ASP A 96 1.61 10.48 -3.31
CA ASP A 96 1.13 11.32 -4.40
C ASP A 96 -0.30 10.95 -4.82
N ASN A 97 -1.01 11.92 -5.39
CA ASN A 97 -2.38 11.76 -5.85
C ASN A 97 -2.42 11.21 -7.28
N PRO A 98 -2.89 9.97 -7.52
CA PRO A 98 -2.95 9.39 -8.87
C PRO A 98 -3.92 10.11 -9.80
N ASN A 99 -4.79 10.98 -9.28
CA ASN A 99 -5.66 11.82 -10.10
C ASN A 99 -4.96 13.07 -10.68
N SER A 100 -3.79 13.41 -10.17
CA SER A 100 -3.04 14.55 -10.67
C SER A 100 -2.43 14.27 -12.04
N SER A 101 -2.45 15.25 -12.94
CA SER A 101 -1.73 15.18 -14.23
C SER A 101 -0.21 15.12 -14.05
N SER A 102 0.30 15.53 -12.89
CA SER A 102 1.71 15.45 -12.52
C SER A 102 2.06 14.18 -11.71
N PHE A 103 1.11 13.25 -11.57
CA PHE A 103 1.34 12.02 -10.80
C PHE A 103 2.57 11.26 -11.31
N ARG A 104 3.46 11.01 -10.39
CA ARG A 104 4.64 10.15 -10.58
C ARG A 104 4.99 9.55 -9.24
N VAL A 105 5.22 8.26 -9.24
CA VAL A 105 5.73 7.60 -8.05
C VAL A 105 7.24 7.83 -8.02
N ARG A 106 7.71 8.44 -6.93
CA ARG A 106 9.14 8.63 -6.69
C ARG A 106 9.80 7.25 -6.62
N ASP A 107 11.04 7.17 -7.05
CA ASP A 107 11.86 5.97 -6.98
C ASP A 107 11.40 4.78 -7.87
N VAL A 108 10.38 4.97 -8.72
CA VAL A 108 9.96 4.00 -9.74
C VAL A 108 10.62 4.25 -11.10
N ALA A 109 11.15 5.45 -11.31
CA ALA A 109 11.88 5.79 -12.53
C ALA A 109 13.13 6.62 -12.21
N PRO A 110 14.20 6.48 -12.99
CA PRO A 110 15.37 7.33 -12.84
C PRO A 110 15.01 8.82 -12.91
N PRO A 111 15.72 9.69 -12.20
CA PRO A 111 15.53 11.14 -12.32
C PRO A 111 15.69 11.59 -13.79
N ARG A 112 14.93 12.63 -14.18
CA ARG A 112 15.02 13.17 -15.54
C ARG A 112 16.47 13.51 -15.91
N GLY A 113 16.91 13.03 -17.07
CA GLY A 113 18.28 13.26 -17.58
C GLY A 113 19.34 12.27 -17.07
N VAL A 114 18.96 11.25 -16.30
CA VAL A 114 19.83 10.15 -15.91
C VAL A 114 19.56 8.97 -16.84
N ALA A 115 20.51 8.64 -17.72
CA ALA A 115 20.40 7.48 -18.59
C ALA A 115 20.54 6.17 -17.78
N ASP A 116 19.86 5.11 -18.22
CA ASP A 116 19.86 3.78 -17.57
C ASP A 116 21.30 3.27 -17.36
N VAL A 117 22.18 3.46 -18.32
CA VAL A 117 23.62 3.13 -18.21
C VAL A 117 24.30 3.79 -17.01
N ARG A 118 23.85 4.99 -16.61
CA ARG A 118 24.41 5.68 -15.47
C ARG A 118 23.88 5.12 -14.15
N VAL A 119 22.64 4.64 -14.15
CA VAL A 119 22.03 3.91 -13.02
C VAL A 119 22.77 2.59 -12.81
N ASP A 120 22.97 1.82 -13.87
CA ASP A 120 23.69 0.54 -13.85
C ASP A 120 25.14 0.68 -13.40
N ARG A 121 25.83 1.73 -13.87
CA ARG A 121 27.20 2.03 -13.42
C ARG A 121 27.29 2.37 -11.94
N ARG A 122 26.31 3.13 -11.42
CA ARG A 122 26.22 3.44 -9.96
C ARG A 122 25.96 2.20 -9.14
N ARG A 123 25.06 1.33 -9.62
CA ARG A 123 24.78 0.03 -8.99
C ARG A 123 26.06 -0.81 -8.95
N GLY A 124 26.72 -1.02 -10.08
CA GLY A 124 27.95 -1.82 -10.16
C GLY A 124 29.12 -1.24 -9.35
N LEU A 125 29.21 0.08 -9.18
CA LEU A 125 30.20 0.70 -8.30
C LEU A 125 29.87 0.46 -6.82
N ARG A 126 28.61 0.60 -6.43
CA ARG A 126 28.14 0.29 -5.08
C ARG A 126 28.43 -1.18 -4.74
N ASP A 127 28.00 -2.11 -5.60
CA ASP A 127 28.18 -3.55 -5.39
C ASP A 127 29.65 -3.93 -5.18
N ARG A 128 30.58 -3.25 -5.88
CA ARG A 128 32.03 -3.45 -5.67
C ARG A 128 32.49 -2.91 -4.32
N LEU A 129 32.02 -1.73 -3.89
CA LEU A 129 32.35 -1.13 -2.60
C LEU A 129 31.75 -1.94 -1.45
N ASP A 130 30.52 -2.41 -1.61
CA ASP A 130 29.82 -3.21 -0.61
C ASP A 130 30.40 -4.61 -0.47
N HIS A 131 30.93 -5.20 -1.55
CA HIS A 131 31.65 -6.46 -1.47
C HIS A 131 32.90 -6.36 -0.59
N PHE A 132 33.63 -5.25 -0.64
CA PHE A 132 34.76 -4.99 0.28
C PHE A 132 34.30 -4.76 1.71
N LYS A 133 33.14 -4.10 1.94
CA LYS A 133 32.58 -3.90 3.27
C LYS A 133 32.05 -5.20 3.88
N ARG A 134 31.32 -6.01 3.13
CA ARG A 134 30.78 -7.31 3.61
C ARG A 134 31.86 -8.22 4.16
N PHE A 135 33.02 -8.22 3.54
CA PHE A 135 34.17 -9.00 4.05
C PHE A 135 34.69 -8.50 5.40
N ALA A 136 34.48 -7.20 5.72
CA ALA A 136 34.85 -6.62 7.02
C ALA A 136 33.70 -6.74 8.05
N GLU A 137 32.46 -6.85 7.63
CA GLU A 137 31.22 -6.77 8.43
C GLU A 137 30.62 -8.15 8.77
N GLU A 138 30.98 -9.24 8.09
CA GLU A 138 30.61 -10.63 8.47
C GLU A 138 31.01 -10.99 9.90
N SER A 139 31.86 -10.15 10.52
CA SER A 139 32.28 -10.27 11.90
C SER A 139 31.47 -9.45 12.92
N ALA A 140 30.49 -8.60 12.54
CA ALA A 140 29.99 -7.57 13.45
C ALA A 140 28.49 -7.52 13.71
N GLY A 141 27.63 -8.27 13.03
CA GLY A 141 26.17 -8.26 13.28
C GLY A 141 25.49 -6.88 13.11
N ASP A 142 25.88 -6.10 12.10
CA ASP A 142 25.50 -4.69 11.94
C ASP A 142 24.10 -4.50 11.32
N PRO A 143 23.23 -3.64 11.94
CA PRO A 143 21.96 -3.21 11.35
C PRO A 143 22.06 -2.51 9.99
N ALA A 144 23.24 -2.06 9.58
CA ALA A 144 23.48 -1.45 8.26
C ALA A 144 23.22 -2.42 7.08
N LEU A 145 23.25 -3.74 7.31
CA LEU A 145 22.88 -4.75 6.30
C LEU A 145 21.44 -4.62 5.82
N ALA A 146 20.54 -4.06 6.65
CA ALA A 146 19.16 -3.79 6.24
C ALA A 146 19.08 -2.67 5.17
N LEU A 147 20.03 -1.75 5.11
CA LEU A 147 20.08 -0.68 4.11
C LEU A 147 20.35 -1.22 2.71
N ASP A 148 21.16 -2.27 2.58
CA ASP A 148 21.46 -2.87 1.27
C ASP A 148 20.25 -3.52 0.63
N GLU A 149 19.42 -4.22 1.42
CA GLU A 149 18.16 -4.81 0.94
C GLU A 149 17.20 -3.74 0.42
N TYR A 150 17.13 -2.56 1.07
CA TYR A 150 16.31 -1.44 0.58
C TYR A 150 16.82 -0.83 -0.71
N TYR A 151 18.13 -0.69 -0.83
CA TYR A 151 18.73 -0.18 -2.07
C TYR A 151 18.48 -1.15 -3.22
N ASP A 152 18.61 -2.45 -2.99
CA ASP A 152 18.35 -3.47 -4.01
C ASP A 152 16.89 -3.47 -4.43
N GLN A 153 15.94 -3.43 -3.50
CA GLN A 153 14.51 -3.27 -3.80
C GLN A 153 14.24 -1.98 -4.59
N GLY A 154 14.86 -0.87 -4.21
CA GLY A 154 14.74 0.40 -4.94
C GLY A 154 15.27 0.30 -6.37
N TYR A 155 16.41 -0.35 -6.58
CA TYR A 155 16.96 -0.57 -7.94
C TYR A 155 16.11 -1.53 -8.77
N GLU A 156 15.62 -2.61 -8.18
CA GLU A 156 14.71 -3.53 -8.85
C GLU A 156 13.42 -2.82 -9.28
N LEU A 157 12.85 -2.00 -8.39
CA LEU A 157 11.66 -1.20 -8.67
C LEU A 157 11.90 -0.23 -9.83
N MET A 158 13.02 0.52 -9.82
CA MET A 158 13.37 1.47 -10.88
C MET A 158 13.65 0.80 -12.23
N SER A 159 14.19 -0.40 -12.24
CA SER A 159 14.51 -1.15 -13.46
C SER A 159 13.34 -2.00 -13.98
N SER A 160 12.32 -2.23 -13.18
CA SER A 160 11.18 -3.07 -13.54
C SER A 160 10.21 -2.32 -14.47
N ARG A 161 10.14 -2.76 -15.73
CA ARG A 161 9.10 -2.28 -16.66
C ARG A 161 7.70 -2.63 -16.20
N GLN A 162 7.52 -3.73 -15.48
CA GLN A 162 6.25 -4.14 -14.90
C GLN A 162 5.81 -3.14 -13.83
N ALA A 163 6.72 -2.75 -12.93
CA ALA A 163 6.46 -1.73 -11.93
C ALA A 163 6.07 -0.39 -12.57
N GLN A 164 6.85 0.10 -13.52
CA GLN A 164 6.58 1.35 -14.22
C GLN A 164 5.19 1.34 -14.89
N ARG A 165 4.81 0.24 -15.53
CA ARG A 165 3.47 0.08 -16.13
C ARG A 165 2.37 0.04 -15.07
N ALA A 166 2.57 -0.67 -13.95
CA ALA A 166 1.57 -0.76 -12.89
C ALA A 166 1.23 0.62 -12.30
N PHE A 167 2.22 1.50 -12.15
CA PHE A 167 2.01 2.85 -11.64
C PHE A 167 1.45 3.84 -12.66
N ASP A 168 1.56 3.57 -13.94
CA ASP A 168 1.08 4.49 -14.97
C ASP A 168 -0.42 4.37 -15.19
N VAL A 169 -1.19 5.04 -14.31
CA VAL A 169 -2.66 5.10 -14.42
C VAL A 169 -3.14 5.84 -15.68
N SER A 170 -2.26 6.57 -16.38
CA SER A 170 -2.63 7.25 -17.62
C SER A 170 -2.82 6.31 -18.80
N GLN A 171 -2.34 5.07 -18.70
CA GLN A 171 -2.59 4.02 -19.69
C GLN A 171 -4.00 3.42 -19.63
N GLU A 172 -4.77 3.72 -18.59
CA GLU A 172 -6.15 3.29 -18.49
C GLU A 172 -7.06 4.19 -19.33
N ASP A 173 -8.01 3.56 -19.98
CA ASP A 173 -9.06 4.28 -20.72
C ASP A 173 -9.80 5.27 -19.80
N ASP A 174 -10.13 6.46 -20.32
CA ASP A 174 -10.82 7.48 -19.55
C ASP A 174 -12.15 6.99 -18.97
N ARG A 175 -12.88 6.12 -19.68
CA ARG A 175 -14.11 5.50 -19.18
C ARG A 175 -13.88 4.64 -17.95
N VAL A 176 -12.76 3.90 -17.90
CA VAL A 176 -12.36 3.12 -16.73
C VAL A 176 -12.03 4.06 -15.57
N ARG A 177 -11.21 5.08 -15.81
CA ARG A 177 -10.84 6.08 -14.81
C ARG A 177 -12.07 6.82 -14.26
N ASP A 178 -13.02 7.17 -15.13
CA ASP A 178 -14.27 7.85 -14.74
C ASP A 178 -15.17 6.94 -13.90
N ARG A 179 -15.23 5.64 -14.19
CA ARG A 179 -15.98 4.65 -13.40
C ARG A 179 -15.49 4.58 -11.96
N TYR A 180 -14.17 4.66 -11.73
CA TYR A 180 -13.60 4.74 -10.38
C TYR A 180 -13.83 6.11 -9.70
N GLY A 181 -14.16 7.13 -10.47
CA GLY A 181 -14.26 8.52 -10.06
C GLY A 181 -12.92 9.26 -10.16
N ARG A 182 -12.97 10.51 -10.68
CA ARG A 182 -11.80 11.41 -10.78
C ARG A 182 -11.50 12.10 -9.45
N THR A 183 -11.49 11.31 -8.38
CA THR A 183 -11.09 11.74 -7.03
C THR A 183 -9.77 11.11 -6.65
N SER A 184 -9.13 11.63 -5.62
CA SER A 184 -7.91 11.04 -5.08
C SER A 184 -8.12 9.59 -4.64
N PHE A 185 -9.23 9.32 -3.94
CA PHE A 185 -9.56 7.97 -3.46
C PHE A 185 -9.89 7.01 -4.62
N GLY A 186 -10.73 7.43 -5.55
CA GLY A 186 -11.11 6.60 -6.69
C GLY A 186 -9.92 6.20 -7.55
N GLN A 187 -8.99 7.13 -7.80
CA GLN A 187 -7.79 6.81 -8.58
C GLN A 187 -6.76 5.99 -7.77
N ARG A 188 -6.79 6.06 -6.42
CA ARG A 188 -6.03 5.10 -5.58
C ARG A 188 -6.62 3.70 -5.62
N CYS A 189 -7.96 3.56 -5.67
CA CYS A 189 -8.61 2.27 -5.89
C CYS A 189 -8.21 1.66 -7.24
N LEU A 190 -8.16 2.48 -8.30
CA LEU A 190 -7.68 2.05 -9.61
C LEU A 190 -6.20 1.63 -9.56
N LEU A 191 -5.34 2.39 -8.90
CA LEU A 191 -3.94 2.05 -8.73
C LEU A 191 -3.77 0.76 -7.91
N ALA A 192 -4.57 0.56 -6.86
CA ALA A 192 -4.57 -0.69 -6.08
C ALA A 192 -4.90 -1.91 -6.95
N ARG A 193 -5.92 -1.83 -7.81
CA ARG A 193 -6.25 -2.89 -8.77
C ARG A 193 -5.06 -3.19 -9.70
N ARG A 194 -4.40 -2.15 -10.24
CA ARG A 194 -3.24 -2.32 -11.11
C ARG A 194 -2.05 -2.97 -10.41
N LEU A 195 -1.82 -2.63 -9.15
CA LEU A 195 -0.77 -3.25 -8.33
C LEU A 195 -1.08 -4.73 -8.07
N VAL A 196 -2.34 -5.06 -7.73
CA VAL A 196 -2.78 -6.46 -7.56
C VAL A 196 -2.65 -7.24 -8.88
N GLU A 197 -3.08 -6.68 -9.99
CA GLU A 197 -2.91 -7.26 -11.33
C GLU A 197 -1.43 -7.50 -11.70
N ALA A 198 -0.53 -6.67 -11.18
CA ALA A 198 0.91 -6.82 -11.31
C ALA A 198 1.53 -7.81 -10.30
N GLY A 199 0.72 -8.46 -9.45
CA GLY A 199 1.15 -9.49 -8.51
C GLY A 199 1.54 -8.99 -7.12
N VAL A 200 1.19 -7.76 -6.75
CA VAL A 200 1.42 -7.24 -5.38
C VAL A 200 0.50 -7.96 -4.40
N PRO A 201 1.05 -8.62 -3.36
CA PRO A 201 0.25 -9.41 -2.42
C PRO A 201 -0.64 -8.59 -1.49
N PHE A 202 -0.25 -7.36 -1.14
CA PHE A 202 -1.00 -6.56 -0.17
C PHE A 202 -0.97 -5.07 -0.48
N VAL A 203 -2.14 -4.44 -0.48
CA VAL A 203 -2.29 -3.00 -0.69
C VAL A 203 -3.24 -2.43 0.35
N THR A 204 -2.82 -1.38 1.05
CA THR A 204 -3.68 -0.63 1.99
C THR A 204 -4.06 0.72 1.41
N LEU A 205 -5.34 1.04 1.46
CA LEU A 205 -5.87 2.36 1.14
C LEU A 205 -6.34 3.06 2.43
N ASN A 206 -5.77 4.21 2.71
CA ASN A 206 -6.17 5.06 3.82
C ASN A 206 -7.06 6.19 3.33
N GLU A 207 -8.31 6.20 3.77
CA GLU A 207 -9.23 7.31 3.52
C GLU A 207 -9.71 7.88 4.84
N GLY A 208 -9.28 9.09 5.15
CA GLY A 208 -9.57 9.78 6.41
C GLY A 208 -10.93 10.50 6.41
N GLY A 209 -11.24 11.11 7.57
CA GLY A 209 -12.39 11.99 7.72
C GLY A 209 -13.71 11.29 7.98
N TRP A 210 -13.69 10.09 8.53
CA TRP A 210 -14.86 9.32 8.94
C TRP A 210 -15.19 9.45 10.44
N ASP A 211 -14.32 10.10 11.20
CA ASP A 211 -14.52 10.35 12.63
C ASP A 211 -15.40 11.60 12.84
N HIS A 212 -16.70 11.38 12.81
CA HIS A 212 -17.68 12.43 12.97
C HIS A 212 -18.16 12.52 14.43
N HIS A 213 -17.84 13.63 15.07
CA HIS A 213 -18.31 13.94 16.44
C HIS A 213 -19.59 14.78 16.44
N VAL A 214 -19.92 15.43 15.31
CA VAL A 214 -21.12 16.23 15.07
C VAL A 214 -21.59 16.03 13.62
N SER A 215 -22.86 16.26 13.34
CA SER A 215 -23.44 16.22 12.00
C SER A 215 -23.08 14.95 11.19
N LEU A 216 -23.19 13.78 11.84
CA LEU A 216 -22.83 12.50 11.26
C LEU A 216 -23.47 12.27 9.88
N PHE A 217 -24.78 12.49 9.77
CA PHE A 217 -25.52 12.24 8.52
C PHE A 217 -25.07 13.16 7.39
N ASP A 218 -24.90 14.46 7.66
CA ASP A 218 -24.38 15.42 6.66
C ASP A 218 -22.97 15.01 6.16
N GLY A 219 -22.14 14.52 7.08
CA GLY A 219 -20.81 14.01 6.77
C GLY A 219 -20.87 12.80 5.84
N PHE A 220 -21.75 11.87 6.13
CA PHE A 220 -21.98 10.68 5.29
C PHE A 220 -22.57 11.03 3.92
N GLU A 221 -23.58 11.89 3.86
CA GLU A 221 -24.20 12.31 2.60
C GLU A 221 -23.19 12.93 1.64
N LYS A 222 -22.20 13.67 2.16
CA LYS A 222 -21.16 14.29 1.33
C LYS A 222 -20.09 13.30 0.86
N ARG A 223 -19.71 12.32 1.67
CA ARG A 223 -18.56 11.43 1.40
C ARG A 223 -18.94 10.12 0.77
N MET A 224 -20.05 9.54 1.24
CA MET A 224 -20.45 8.18 0.89
C MET A 224 -20.67 7.96 -0.63
N PRO A 225 -21.26 8.88 -1.39
CA PRO A 225 -21.48 8.64 -2.82
C PRO A 225 -20.20 8.39 -3.60
N SER A 226 -19.17 9.18 -3.37
CA SER A 226 -17.87 9.02 -4.04
C SER A 226 -17.14 7.78 -3.54
N PHE A 227 -17.16 7.52 -2.24
CA PHE A 227 -16.52 6.36 -1.63
C PHE A 227 -17.15 5.05 -2.13
N GLU A 228 -18.48 4.92 -2.04
CA GLU A 228 -19.17 3.69 -2.43
C GLU A 228 -19.02 3.39 -3.93
N SER A 229 -19.05 4.42 -4.80
CA SER A 229 -18.87 4.23 -6.23
C SER A 229 -17.45 3.72 -6.57
N SER A 230 -16.45 4.24 -5.88
CA SER A 230 -15.06 3.81 -6.08
C SER A 230 -14.83 2.36 -5.64
N ILE A 231 -15.40 1.95 -4.49
CA ILE A 231 -15.31 0.56 -4.00
C ILE A 231 -16.09 -0.39 -4.92
N ALA A 232 -17.30 0.00 -5.34
CA ALA A 232 -18.08 -0.80 -6.27
C ALA A 232 -17.34 -0.99 -7.61
N ALA A 233 -16.72 0.08 -8.13
CA ALA A 233 -15.91 0.00 -9.35
C ALA A 233 -14.71 -0.94 -9.18
N LEU A 234 -14.02 -0.89 -8.02
CA LEU A 234 -12.89 -1.78 -7.72
C LEU A 234 -13.32 -3.25 -7.75
N ILE A 235 -14.39 -3.61 -7.03
CA ILE A 235 -14.86 -4.98 -6.94
C ILE A 235 -15.36 -5.47 -8.32
N GLN A 236 -16.09 -4.66 -9.04
CA GLN A 236 -16.55 -4.99 -10.40
C GLN A 236 -15.39 -5.16 -11.38
N ASP A 237 -14.34 -4.33 -11.31
CA ASP A 237 -13.19 -4.42 -12.20
C ASP A 237 -12.35 -5.66 -11.90
N LEU A 238 -12.14 -5.98 -10.61
CA LEU A 238 -11.50 -7.23 -10.20
C LEU A 238 -12.27 -8.46 -10.71
N ASP A 239 -13.59 -8.46 -10.58
CA ASP A 239 -14.46 -9.54 -11.05
C ASP A 239 -14.38 -9.70 -12.58
N GLN A 240 -14.55 -8.60 -13.33
CA GLN A 240 -14.48 -8.59 -14.79
C GLN A 240 -13.14 -9.07 -15.36
N ARG A 241 -12.08 -8.93 -14.58
CA ARG A 241 -10.71 -9.38 -14.93
C ARG A 241 -10.39 -10.79 -14.42
N GLY A 242 -11.30 -11.45 -13.72
CA GLY A 242 -11.07 -12.75 -13.11
C GLY A 242 -10.07 -12.70 -11.95
N LEU A 243 -9.89 -11.54 -11.34
CA LEU A 243 -8.96 -11.34 -10.21
C LEU A 243 -9.67 -11.47 -8.85
N LEU A 244 -11.00 -11.36 -8.82
CA LEU A 244 -11.74 -11.35 -7.55
C LEU A 244 -11.67 -12.70 -6.82
N ASP A 245 -11.60 -13.82 -7.53
CA ASP A 245 -11.49 -15.16 -6.94
C ASP A 245 -10.17 -15.37 -6.15
N SER A 246 -9.16 -14.57 -6.45
CA SER A 246 -7.83 -14.63 -5.79
C SER A 246 -7.50 -13.38 -4.98
N THR A 247 -8.43 -12.41 -4.89
CA THR A 247 -8.21 -11.13 -4.21
C THR A 247 -9.28 -10.90 -3.15
N LEU A 248 -8.85 -10.79 -1.89
CA LEU A 248 -9.72 -10.40 -0.80
C LEU A 248 -9.71 -8.87 -0.64
N VAL A 249 -10.87 -8.23 -0.67
CA VAL A 249 -11.06 -6.81 -0.33
C VAL A 249 -11.71 -6.73 1.05
N LEU A 250 -11.01 -6.12 2.03
CA LEU A 250 -11.45 -5.96 3.43
C LEU A 250 -11.82 -4.52 3.73
#